data_1023b2f4f0de4f43bff18dfa65d8cde6
#
_entry.id   1023b2f4f0de4f43bff18dfa65d8cde6
#
_cell.length_a   1.000
_cell.length_b   1.000
_cell.length_c   1.000
_cell.angle_alpha   90.00
_cell.angle_beta   90.00
_cell.angle_gamma   90.00
#
_symmetry.space_group_name_H-M   'P 1'
#
loop_
_entity.id
_entity.type
_entity.pdbx_description
1 polymer ?
#
loop_
_entity_poly.entity_id
_entity_poly.type
_entity_poly.pdbx_seq_one_letter_code
_entity_poly.pdbx_strand_id
1 'polypeptide(L)'
;MDYEINDETLAVIPTDEGKCEAIELHGNIPIKDTSLTVIEHSCEYFGINYKTRLNSTYKFIKARYKAPVVVEESSRLIFFPISSPRNKDTVWMSYNNILAYEKSEEKNETIVKFNNGYSMKVPVSYYTFN
;
A
#
# COMPACT_ATOMS: atom_id res chain seq x y z
N MET A 1 -14.84 10.45 -4.67
CA MET A 1 -14.41 9.08 -4.34
C MET A 1 -15.05 8.65 -3.04
N ASP A 2 -15.62 7.44 -3.05
CA ASP A 2 -16.40 6.94 -1.91
C ASP A 2 -15.67 5.86 -1.10
N TYR A 3 -14.39 5.64 -1.36
CA TYR A 3 -13.62 4.64 -0.66
C TYR A 3 -12.50 5.28 0.15
N GLU A 4 -12.37 4.88 1.41
CA GLU A 4 -11.24 5.22 2.28
C GLU A 4 -10.59 3.95 2.80
N ILE A 5 -9.27 3.96 2.87
CA ILE A 5 -8.50 2.89 3.49
C ILE A 5 -8.96 2.72 4.94
N ASN A 6 -9.08 1.48 5.37
CA ASN A 6 -9.50 1.14 6.72
C ASN A 6 -8.68 -0.06 7.22
N ASP A 7 -8.96 -0.51 8.44
CA ASP A 7 -8.19 -1.59 9.06
C ASP A 7 -8.37 -2.96 8.40
N GLU A 8 -9.37 -3.09 7.53
CA GLU A 8 -9.58 -4.32 6.75
C GLU A 8 -8.89 -4.28 5.39
N THR A 9 -8.33 -3.15 4.99
CA THR A 9 -7.65 -3.01 3.70
C THR A 9 -6.26 -3.65 3.77
N LEU A 10 -6.01 -4.66 2.94
CA LEU A 10 -4.72 -5.35 2.87
C LEU A 10 -3.80 -4.69 1.87
N ALA A 11 -4.32 -4.29 0.73
CA ALA A 11 -3.53 -3.72 -0.36
C ALA A 11 -4.43 -2.93 -1.30
N VAL A 12 -3.81 -2.01 -2.04
CA VAL A 12 -4.46 -1.30 -3.15
C VAL A 12 -3.62 -1.60 -4.38
N ILE A 13 -4.20 -2.27 -5.37
CA ILE A 13 -3.47 -2.75 -6.53
C ILE A 13 -4.03 -2.13 -7.81
N PRO A 14 -3.17 -1.74 -8.76
CA PRO A 14 -3.63 -1.24 -10.04
C PRO A 14 -4.30 -2.36 -10.84
N THR A 15 -5.33 -2.02 -11.59
CA THR A 15 -6.00 -2.95 -12.48
C THR A 15 -5.84 -2.47 -13.94
N ASP A 16 -6.73 -1.61 -14.40
CA ASP A 16 -6.61 -1.00 -15.72
C ASP A 16 -6.04 0.40 -15.59
N GLU A 17 -5.70 1.02 -16.71
CA GLU A 17 -5.18 2.38 -16.71
C GLU A 17 -6.12 3.32 -15.95
N GLY A 18 -5.58 4.03 -14.97
CA GLY A 18 -6.34 4.97 -14.16
C GLY A 18 -7.29 4.33 -13.16
N LYS A 19 -7.23 3.01 -12.98
CA LYS A 19 -8.11 2.27 -12.08
C LYS A 19 -7.31 1.39 -11.13
N CYS A 20 -7.91 1.05 -10.00
CA CYS A 20 -7.30 0.14 -9.04
C CYS A 20 -8.37 -0.66 -8.32
N GLU A 21 -7.93 -1.51 -7.42
CA GLU A 21 -8.81 -2.35 -6.61
C GLU A 21 -8.27 -2.40 -5.20
N ALA A 22 -9.13 -2.20 -4.23
CA ALA A 22 -8.77 -2.40 -2.82
C ALA A 22 -9.02 -3.87 -2.47
N ILE A 23 -7.97 -4.53 -1.99
CA ILE A 23 -8.07 -5.92 -1.52
C ILE A 23 -8.33 -5.85 -0.03
N GLU A 24 -9.49 -6.32 0.40
CA GLU A 24 -9.89 -6.30 1.80
C GLU A 24 -10.02 -7.71 2.36
N LEU A 25 -10.17 -7.80 3.69
CA LEU A 25 -10.27 -9.09 4.38
C LEU A 25 -11.40 -9.97 3.82
N HIS A 26 -12.50 -9.37 3.40
CA HIS A 26 -13.71 -10.08 3.00
C HIS A 26 -14.13 -9.85 1.55
N GLY A 27 -13.28 -9.30 0.73
CA GLY A 27 -13.60 -9.09 -0.68
C GLY A 27 -12.82 -7.95 -1.29
N ASN A 28 -13.02 -7.73 -2.57
CA ASN A 28 -12.30 -6.72 -3.33
C ASN A 28 -13.25 -5.62 -3.77
N ILE A 29 -12.78 -4.38 -3.72
CA ILE A 29 -13.58 -3.21 -4.08
C ILE A 29 -12.94 -2.53 -5.29
N PRO A 30 -13.62 -2.51 -6.45
CA PRO A 30 -13.10 -1.80 -7.62
C PRO A 30 -13.21 -0.29 -7.45
N ILE A 31 -12.19 0.42 -7.88
CA ILE A 31 -12.11 1.88 -7.73
C ILE A 31 -11.71 2.49 -9.06
N LYS A 32 -12.43 3.54 -9.49
CA LYS A 32 -12.20 4.23 -10.76
C LYS A 32 -11.19 5.36 -10.62
N ASP A 33 -10.13 5.15 -9.86
CA ASP A 33 -9.05 6.10 -9.65
C ASP A 33 -7.74 5.34 -9.48
N THR A 34 -6.62 6.04 -9.54
CA THR A 34 -5.31 5.41 -9.35
C THR A 34 -5.09 5.04 -7.89
N SER A 35 -4.17 4.11 -7.64
CA SER A 35 -3.84 3.71 -6.29
C SER A 35 -3.30 4.90 -5.47
N LEU A 36 -2.48 5.76 -6.08
CA LEU A 36 -1.98 6.95 -5.38
C LEU A 36 -3.13 7.87 -4.97
N THR A 37 -4.14 8.05 -5.82
CA THR A 37 -5.30 8.88 -5.49
C THR A 37 -6.04 8.32 -4.27
N VAL A 38 -6.14 7.00 -4.16
CA VAL A 38 -6.75 6.36 -2.98
C VAL A 38 -5.99 6.71 -1.71
N ILE A 39 -4.66 6.64 -1.76
CA ILE A 39 -3.81 6.98 -0.61
C ILE A 39 -3.98 8.47 -0.24
N GLU A 40 -3.91 9.34 -1.25
CA GLU A 40 -4.07 10.78 -1.02
C GLU A 40 -5.42 11.12 -0.42
N HIS A 41 -6.49 10.57 -1.00
CA HIS A 41 -7.85 10.78 -0.52
C HIS A 41 -8.02 10.29 0.92
N SER A 42 -7.47 9.11 1.21
CA SER A 42 -7.58 8.53 2.56
C SER A 42 -6.87 9.39 3.60
N CYS A 43 -5.69 9.91 3.29
CA CYS A 43 -4.99 10.82 4.19
C CYS A 43 -5.83 12.06 4.48
N GLU A 44 -6.41 12.66 3.44
CA GLU A 44 -7.26 13.85 3.60
C GLU A 44 -8.51 13.54 4.41
N TYR A 45 -9.11 12.37 4.18
CA TYR A 45 -10.28 11.93 4.94
C TYR A 45 -9.99 11.91 6.44
N PHE A 46 -8.76 11.50 6.83
CA PHE A 46 -8.34 11.47 8.22
C PHE A 46 -7.70 12.78 8.70
N GLY A 47 -7.80 13.84 7.90
CA GLY A 47 -7.52 15.20 8.32
C GLY A 47 -6.15 15.76 8.00
N ILE A 48 -5.23 14.98 7.44
CA ILE A 48 -3.88 15.45 7.10
C ILE A 48 -3.53 14.98 5.70
N ASN A 49 -3.15 15.92 4.82
CA ASN A 49 -2.88 15.57 3.44
C ASN A 49 -1.65 14.66 3.30
N TYR A 50 -1.62 13.92 2.20
CA TYR A 50 -0.59 12.94 1.89
C TYR A 50 0.83 13.53 1.95
N LYS A 51 1.04 14.69 1.36
CA LYS A 51 2.36 15.33 1.31
C LYS A 51 2.90 15.60 2.72
N THR A 52 2.05 16.08 3.60
CA THR A 52 2.42 16.35 5.00
C THR A 52 2.75 15.04 5.72
N ARG A 53 1.96 14.00 5.53
CA ARG A 53 2.21 12.68 6.12
C ARG A 53 3.54 12.11 5.62
N LEU A 54 3.79 12.20 4.32
CA LEU A 54 5.02 11.72 3.71
C LEU A 54 6.24 12.44 4.29
N ASN A 55 6.18 13.75 4.40
CA ASN A 55 7.27 14.55 4.95
C ASN A 55 7.54 14.21 6.41
N SER A 56 6.50 13.99 7.20
CA SER A 56 6.65 13.59 8.60
C SER A 56 7.31 12.23 8.72
N THR A 57 6.95 11.30 7.85
CA THR A 57 7.55 9.96 7.82
C THR A 57 9.03 10.03 7.49
N TYR A 58 9.43 10.89 6.56
CA TYR A 58 10.84 11.03 6.17
C TYR A 58 11.74 11.52 7.30
N LYS A 59 11.20 12.21 8.29
CA LYS A 59 11.99 12.66 9.45
C LYS A 59 12.44 11.47 10.30
N PHE A 60 11.67 10.40 10.30
CA PHE A 60 11.94 9.22 11.11
C PHE A 60 12.60 8.10 10.30
N ILE A 61 12.30 8.04 9.01
CA ILE A 61 12.79 6.99 8.12
C ILE A 61 13.53 7.67 6.97
N LYS A 62 14.83 7.44 6.88
CA LYS A 62 15.67 8.08 5.85
C LYS A 62 15.48 7.52 4.45
N ALA A 63 14.68 6.50 4.27
CA ALA A 63 14.39 5.93 2.97
C ALA A 63 13.44 6.86 2.20
N ARG A 64 13.91 7.41 1.09
CA ARG A 64 13.13 8.35 0.27
C ARG A 64 12.19 7.65 -0.70
N TYR A 65 12.52 6.41 -1.04
CA TYR A 65 11.70 5.60 -1.92
C TYR A 65 11.08 4.49 -1.10
N LYS A 66 9.85 4.14 -1.38
CA LYS A 66 9.13 3.07 -0.68
C LYS A 66 8.94 3.35 0.81
N ALA A 67 9.05 4.63 1.20
CA ALA A 67 8.80 5.01 2.58
C ALA A 67 7.33 4.79 2.91
N PRO A 68 7.03 4.20 4.08
CA PRO A 68 5.65 4.04 4.50
C PRO A 68 5.01 5.39 4.80
N VAL A 69 3.70 5.45 4.65
CA VAL A 69 2.91 6.63 4.99
C VAL A 69 1.93 6.23 6.08
N VAL A 70 1.93 6.99 7.17
CA VAL A 70 0.93 6.81 8.22
C VAL A 70 -0.34 7.51 7.77
N VAL A 71 -1.29 6.75 7.27
CA VAL A 71 -2.57 7.29 6.78
C VAL A 71 -3.43 7.77 7.95
N GLU A 72 -3.41 7.01 9.05
CA GLU A 72 -4.13 7.38 10.26
C GLU A 72 -3.40 6.77 11.46
N GLU A 73 -3.13 7.60 12.49
CA GLU A 73 -2.28 7.20 13.62
C GLU A 73 -2.97 6.29 14.63
N SER A 74 -4.18 6.62 15.03
CA SER A 74 -4.85 5.90 16.13
C SER A 74 -5.12 4.44 15.79
N SER A 75 -5.47 4.15 14.54
CA SER A 75 -5.70 2.79 14.05
C SER A 75 -4.46 2.19 13.42
N ARG A 76 -3.36 2.92 13.39
CA ARG A 76 -2.09 2.49 12.79
C ARG A 76 -2.25 2.03 11.34
N LEU A 77 -2.97 2.83 10.55
CA LEU A 77 -3.11 2.57 9.11
C LEU A 77 -1.83 3.04 8.42
N ILE A 78 -0.87 2.13 8.32
CA ILE A 78 0.44 2.39 7.73
C ILE A 78 0.52 1.64 6.42
N PHE A 79 0.72 2.37 5.31
CA PHE A 79 0.81 1.79 3.97
C PHE A 79 2.14 2.15 3.34
N PHE A 80 2.69 1.25 2.56
CA PHE A 80 3.94 1.50 1.84
C PHE A 80 3.80 1.05 0.39
N PRO A 81 4.46 1.77 -0.53
CA PRO A 81 4.45 1.40 -1.93
C PRO A 81 5.54 0.37 -2.21
N ILE A 82 5.32 -0.54 -3.15
CA ILE A 82 6.32 -1.54 -3.52
C ILE A 82 7.32 -1.02 -4.55
N SER A 83 7.02 0.13 -5.16
CA SER A 83 7.92 0.81 -6.09
C SER A 83 7.84 2.30 -5.81
N SER A 84 8.50 3.13 -6.63
CA SER A 84 8.49 4.57 -6.39
C SER A 84 7.07 5.12 -6.28
N PRO A 85 6.75 5.92 -5.24
CA PRO A 85 5.44 6.55 -5.11
C PRO A 85 5.13 7.56 -6.22
N ARG A 86 6.14 7.94 -7.03
CA ARG A 86 5.91 8.76 -8.22
C ARG A 86 5.14 7.99 -9.28
N ASN A 87 5.21 6.67 -9.23
CA ASN A 87 4.38 5.82 -10.08
C ASN A 87 2.99 5.75 -9.46
N LYS A 88 2.04 6.49 -10.03
CA LYS A 88 0.67 6.56 -9.52
C LYS A 88 -0.06 5.21 -9.56
N ASP A 89 0.48 4.25 -10.29
CA ASP A 89 -0.09 2.91 -10.43
C ASP A 89 0.69 1.84 -9.66
N THR A 90 1.46 2.23 -8.66
CA THR A 90 2.15 1.25 -7.82
C THR A 90 1.18 0.54 -6.86
N VAL A 91 1.59 -0.64 -6.43
CA VAL A 91 0.85 -1.37 -5.38
C VAL A 91 1.18 -0.75 -4.02
N TRP A 92 0.16 -0.50 -3.21
CA TRP A 92 0.33 -0.06 -1.83
C TRP A 92 -0.13 -1.17 -0.90
N MET A 93 0.63 -1.45 0.14
CA MET A 93 0.36 -2.57 1.05
C MET A 93 0.24 -2.09 2.49
N SER A 94 -0.67 -2.72 3.23
CA SER A 94 -0.86 -2.45 4.64
C SER A 94 0.25 -3.12 5.45
N TYR A 95 1.09 -2.32 6.08
CA TYR A 95 2.22 -2.82 6.88
C TYR A 95 1.77 -3.76 7.98
N ASN A 96 0.73 -3.39 8.72
CA ASN A 96 0.29 -4.15 9.89
C ASN A 96 -0.45 -5.44 9.55
N ASN A 97 -0.88 -5.62 8.31
CA ASN A 97 -1.61 -6.82 7.88
C ASN A 97 -0.71 -7.85 7.20
N ILE A 98 0.56 -7.55 7.03
CA ILE A 98 1.51 -8.50 6.44
C ILE A 98 2.00 -9.43 7.54
N LEU A 99 1.77 -10.73 7.33
CA LEU A 99 2.26 -11.76 8.24
C LEU A 99 3.71 -12.13 7.93
N ALA A 100 4.02 -12.30 6.64
CA ALA A 100 5.34 -12.73 6.20
C ALA A 100 5.51 -12.46 4.71
N TYR A 101 6.75 -12.50 4.24
CA TYR A 101 7.05 -12.47 2.81
C TYR A 101 8.19 -13.45 2.54
N GLU A 102 8.17 -14.06 1.35
CA GLU A 102 9.13 -15.08 1.00
C GLU A 102 9.52 -15.00 -0.48
N LYS A 103 10.65 -15.62 -0.81
CA LYS A 103 11.11 -15.65 -2.20
C LYS A 103 10.15 -16.45 -3.06
N SER A 104 9.85 -15.91 -4.24
CA SER A 104 9.16 -16.63 -5.29
C SER A 104 10.16 -17.48 -6.07
N GLU A 105 9.68 -18.48 -6.80
CA GLU A 105 10.49 -19.22 -7.76
C GLU A 105 10.95 -18.33 -8.91
N GLU A 106 10.17 -17.30 -9.20
CA GLU A 106 10.49 -16.32 -10.24
C GLU A 106 11.47 -15.28 -9.70
N LYS A 107 12.47 -14.92 -10.51
CA LYS A 107 13.40 -13.83 -10.16
C LYS A 107 12.64 -12.51 -10.08
N ASN A 108 13.08 -11.66 -9.16
CA ASN A 108 12.53 -10.32 -8.99
C ASN A 108 11.05 -10.32 -8.62
N GLU A 109 10.64 -11.37 -7.92
CA GLU A 109 9.25 -11.49 -7.47
C GLU A 109 9.24 -11.98 -6.02
N THR A 110 8.30 -11.47 -5.23
CA THR A 110 8.18 -11.83 -3.82
C THR A 110 6.74 -12.25 -3.56
N ILE A 111 6.57 -13.27 -2.73
CA ILE A 111 5.25 -13.70 -2.27
C ILE A 111 5.00 -13.05 -0.92
N VAL A 112 3.93 -12.25 -0.83
CA VAL A 112 3.54 -11.59 0.41
C VAL A 112 2.32 -12.31 0.98
N LYS A 113 2.40 -12.66 2.25
CA LYS A 113 1.31 -13.36 2.95
C LYS A 113 0.71 -12.43 3.99
N PHE A 114 -0.61 -12.32 3.97
CA PHE A 114 -1.35 -11.47 4.89
C PHE A 114 -1.94 -12.29 6.04
N ASN A 115 -2.30 -11.59 7.11
CA ASN A 115 -2.80 -12.22 8.34
C ASN A 115 -4.05 -13.09 8.14
N ASN A 116 -4.87 -12.78 7.13
CA ASN A 116 -6.09 -13.53 6.85
C ASN A 116 -5.88 -14.78 5.97
N GLY A 117 -4.62 -15.08 5.62
CA GLY A 117 -4.31 -16.19 4.74
C GLY A 117 -4.23 -15.83 3.25
N TYR A 118 -4.62 -14.63 2.88
CA TYR A 118 -4.46 -14.16 1.51
C TYR A 118 -2.98 -14.00 1.19
N SER A 119 -2.59 -14.37 -0.02
CA SER A 119 -1.21 -14.12 -0.47
C SER A 119 -1.25 -13.58 -1.89
N MET A 120 -0.20 -12.80 -2.23
CA MET A 120 -0.06 -12.26 -3.57
C MET A 120 1.40 -12.17 -3.95
N LYS A 121 1.67 -12.24 -5.26
CA LYS A 121 3.00 -12.04 -5.79
C LYS A 121 3.16 -10.58 -6.19
N VAL A 122 4.30 -9.98 -5.86
CA VAL A 122 4.61 -8.60 -6.24
C VAL A 122 5.88 -8.58 -7.09
N PRO A 123 5.97 -7.69 -8.08
CA PRO A 123 7.09 -7.66 -9.03
C PRO A 123 8.30 -6.94 -8.48
N VAL A 124 8.75 -7.30 -7.29
CA VAL A 124 9.98 -6.78 -6.69
C VAL A 124 10.73 -7.93 -6.06
N SER A 125 12.05 -7.84 -6.06
CA SER A 125 12.88 -8.91 -5.51
C SER A 125 12.71 -8.99 -3.99
N TYR A 126 12.92 -10.18 -3.45
CA TYR A 126 12.93 -10.41 -2.01
C TYR A 126 13.86 -9.44 -1.28
N TYR A 127 15.05 -9.23 -1.84
CA TYR A 127 16.04 -8.34 -1.21
C TYR A 127 15.59 -6.89 -1.21
N THR A 128 14.90 -6.47 -2.24
CA THR A 128 14.35 -5.12 -2.31
C THR A 128 13.21 -4.94 -1.31
N PHE A 129 12.36 -5.95 -1.18
CA PHE A 129 11.22 -5.92 -0.27
C PHE A 129 11.67 -5.92 1.19
N ASN A 130 12.71 -6.69 1.46
CA ASN A 130 13.26 -6.80 2.80
C ASN A 130 13.99 -5.51 3.19
#